data_70a822809eeb9459c00699fdd1ee6b6e
#
_entry.id   70a822809eeb9459c00699fdd1ee6b6e
#
_cell.length_a   1.000
_cell.length_b   1.000
_cell.length_c   1.000
_cell.angle_alpha   90.00
_cell.angle_beta   90.00
_cell.angle_gamma   90.00
#
_symmetry.space_group_name_H-M   'P 1'
#
loop_
_entity.id
_entity.type
_entity.pdbx_description
1 polymer ?
#
loop_
_entity_poly.entity_id
_entity_poly.type
_entity_poly.pdbx_seq_one_letter_code
_entity_poly.pdbx_strand_id
1 'polypeptide(L)'
;MTIQREGRSIYVRGAVIVDNVIEITRQGTALLDEDALVVDLAEITEVDSSVISMLFEWLRQAHARNQQLYFVNLPANLSSLIQLYGVADFIPLGTSIAR
;
A
#
# COMPACT_ATOMS: atom_id res chain seq x y z
N MET A 1 12.06 2.96 -8.59
CA MET A 1 11.04 2.64 -7.61
C MET A 1 11.69 2.42 -6.26
N THR A 2 11.13 2.94 -5.22
CA THR A 2 11.65 2.74 -3.87
C THR A 2 10.54 2.53 -2.89
N ILE A 3 10.84 1.81 -1.81
CA ILE A 3 9.95 1.68 -0.70
C ILE A 3 10.80 1.93 0.54
N GLN A 4 10.33 2.76 1.45
CA GLN A 4 11.10 3.12 2.62
C GLN A 4 10.18 3.44 3.78
N ARG A 5 10.64 3.22 4.98
CA ARG A 5 9.85 3.50 6.16
C ARG A 5 10.46 4.62 6.97
N GLU A 6 9.60 5.52 7.47
CA GLU A 6 10.00 6.57 8.37
C GLU A 6 8.96 6.62 9.48
N GLY A 7 9.33 6.31 10.70
CA GLY A 7 8.40 6.28 11.82
C GLY A 7 7.34 5.21 11.59
N ARG A 8 6.07 5.60 11.58
CA ARG A 8 4.98 4.68 11.34
C ARG A 8 4.44 4.80 9.91
N SER A 9 5.17 5.44 9.03
CA SER A 9 4.75 5.60 7.64
C SER A 9 5.68 4.85 6.71
N ILE A 10 5.08 4.15 5.76
CA ILE A 10 5.81 3.47 4.72
C ILE A 10 5.50 4.21 3.43
N TYR A 11 6.52 4.65 2.72
CA TYR A 11 6.36 5.39 1.48
C TYR A 11 6.71 4.51 0.29
N VAL A 12 5.82 4.46 -0.69
CA VAL A 12 6.05 3.71 -1.92
C VAL A 12 6.15 4.71 -3.05
N ARG A 13 7.25 4.73 -3.78
CA ARG A 13 7.48 5.72 -4.83
C ARG A 13 7.75 5.05 -6.16
N GLY A 14 7.26 5.64 -7.21
CA GLY A 14 7.50 5.18 -8.57
C GLY A 14 6.44 4.23 -9.07
N ALA A 15 6.77 3.44 -10.06
CA ALA A 15 5.81 2.54 -10.68
C ALA A 15 5.62 1.26 -9.88
N VAL A 16 4.39 0.77 -9.78
CA VAL A 16 4.09 -0.53 -9.19
C VAL A 16 3.33 -1.31 -10.25
N ILE A 17 4.02 -2.14 -10.96
CA ILE A 17 3.48 -2.89 -12.09
C ILE A 17 3.91 -4.36 -11.99
N VAL A 18 3.38 -5.20 -12.85
CA VAL A 18 3.63 -6.63 -12.81
C VAL A 18 5.13 -6.96 -12.83
N ASP A 19 5.95 -6.12 -13.46
CA ASP A 19 7.38 -6.39 -13.58
C ASP A 19 8.12 -6.27 -12.25
N ASN A 20 7.62 -5.49 -11.31
CA ASN A 20 8.33 -5.25 -10.04
C ASN A 20 7.49 -5.51 -8.79
N VAL A 21 6.22 -5.85 -8.94
CA VAL A 21 5.31 -5.93 -7.79
C VAL A 21 5.71 -6.99 -6.76
N ILE A 22 6.29 -8.09 -7.21
CA ILE A 22 6.67 -9.17 -6.29
C ILE A 22 7.74 -8.69 -5.34
N GLU A 23 8.74 -7.99 -5.88
CA GLU A 23 9.84 -7.50 -5.05
C GLU A 23 9.38 -6.39 -4.11
N ILE A 24 8.51 -5.49 -4.58
CA ILE A 24 7.98 -4.41 -3.73
C ILE A 24 7.13 -5.01 -2.62
N THR A 25 6.32 -6.00 -2.95
CA THR A 25 5.46 -6.66 -1.96
C THR A 25 6.31 -7.30 -0.86
N ARG A 26 7.38 -7.98 -1.26
CA ARG A 26 8.28 -8.62 -0.32
C ARG A 26 8.96 -7.60 0.60
N GLN A 27 9.43 -6.50 0.03
CA GLN A 27 10.11 -5.45 0.80
C GLN A 27 9.14 -4.80 1.79
N GLY A 28 7.91 -4.53 1.36
CA GLY A 28 6.91 -3.93 2.24
C GLY A 28 6.51 -4.87 3.37
N THR A 29 6.38 -6.16 3.08
CA THR A 29 6.04 -7.13 4.10
C THR A 29 7.09 -7.14 5.22
N ALA A 30 8.36 -7.00 4.85
CA ALA A 30 9.43 -6.96 5.84
C ALA A 30 9.39 -5.71 6.72
N LEU A 31 8.69 -4.65 6.28
CA LEU A 31 8.58 -3.43 7.05
C LEU A 31 7.35 -3.40 7.97
N LEU A 32 6.50 -4.43 7.94
CA LEU A 32 5.30 -4.49 8.77
C LEU A 32 5.67 -5.04 10.15
N ASP A 33 6.29 -4.22 10.96
CA ASP A 33 6.84 -4.64 12.22
C ASP A 33 6.27 -3.89 13.44
N GLU A 34 5.25 -3.09 13.27
CA GLU A 34 4.62 -2.38 14.38
C GLU A 34 3.10 -2.48 14.29
N ASP A 35 2.42 -2.17 15.41
CA ASP A 35 0.99 -2.38 15.52
C ASP A 35 0.13 -1.49 14.64
N ALA A 36 0.54 -0.33 14.34
CA ALA A 36 -0.24 0.60 13.52
C ALA A 36 0.69 1.30 12.54
N LEU A 37 0.50 1.02 11.27
CA LEU A 37 1.31 1.60 10.23
C LEU A 37 0.43 2.22 9.15
N VAL A 38 0.96 3.23 8.50
CA VAL A 38 0.28 3.90 7.41
C VAL A 38 1.14 3.76 6.18
N VAL A 39 0.55 3.37 5.06
CA VAL A 39 1.26 3.28 3.79
C VAL A 39 0.84 4.47 2.96
N ASP A 40 1.78 5.36 2.66
CA ASP A 40 1.54 6.55 1.88
C ASP A 40 1.83 6.26 0.42
N LEU A 41 0.82 6.40 -0.43
CA LEU A 41 0.90 6.04 -1.82
C LEU A 41 0.93 7.26 -2.76
N ALA A 42 1.15 8.45 -2.19
CA ALA A 42 1.08 9.69 -2.97
C ALA A 42 2.09 9.74 -4.12
N GLU A 43 3.24 9.08 -3.96
CA GLU A 43 4.28 9.16 -4.95
C GLU A 43 4.35 7.98 -5.92
N ILE A 44 3.33 7.16 -5.95
CA ILE A 44 3.22 6.15 -6.97
C ILE A 44 2.89 6.85 -8.27
N THR A 45 3.62 6.54 -9.33
CA THR A 45 3.46 7.22 -10.61
C THR A 45 2.68 6.41 -11.63
N GLU A 46 2.80 5.10 -11.60
CA GLU A 46 2.17 4.25 -12.59
C GLU A 46 1.74 2.96 -11.93
N VAL A 47 0.58 2.43 -12.28
CA VAL A 47 0.07 1.19 -11.71
C VAL A 47 -0.59 0.34 -12.77
N ASP A 48 -0.61 -0.97 -12.53
CA ASP A 48 -1.50 -1.87 -13.27
C ASP A 48 -2.25 -2.69 -12.19
N SER A 49 -3.04 -3.68 -12.60
CA SER A 49 -3.88 -4.42 -11.66
C SER A 49 -3.09 -5.19 -10.61
N SER A 50 -1.80 -5.42 -10.81
CA SER A 50 -0.98 -6.12 -9.83
C SER A 50 -0.83 -5.34 -8.52
N VAL A 51 -1.03 -4.01 -8.54
CA VAL A 51 -0.95 -3.21 -7.33
C VAL A 51 -2.01 -3.64 -6.32
N ILE A 52 -3.17 -4.09 -6.79
CA ILE A 52 -4.25 -4.53 -5.90
C ILE A 52 -3.83 -5.77 -5.14
N SER A 53 -3.14 -6.70 -5.79
CA SER A 53 -2.60 -7.89 -5.13
C SER A 53 -1.60 -7.52 -4.05
N MET A 54 -0.78 -6.51 -4.31
CA MET A 54 0.18 -6.01 -3.32
C MET A 54 -0.52 -5.47 -2.09
N LEU A 55 -1.55 -4.65 -2.28
CA LEU A 55 -2.28 -4.07 -1.15
C LEU A 55 -2.95 -5.16 -0.32
N PHE A 56 -3.56 -6.15 -0.96
CA PHE A 56 -4.20 -7.25 -0.23
C PHE A 56 -3.20 -8.14 0.48
N GLU A 57 -2.03 -8.36 -0.10
CA GLU A 57 -1.02 -9.17 0.56
C GLU A 57 -0.51 -8.47 1.83
N TRP A 58 -0.30 -7.17 1.77
CA TRP A 58 0.10 -6.42 2.95
C TRP A 58 -0.99 -6.43 4.03
N LEU A 59 -2.26 -6.31 3.62
CA LEU A 59 -3.37 -6.40 4.56
C LEU A 59 -3.46 -7.79 5.19
N ARG A 60 -3.23 -8.84 4.41
CA ARG A 60 -3.25 -10.21 4.91
C ARG A 60 -2.15 -10.42 5.94
N GLN A 61 -0.95 -9.91 5.65
CA GLN A 61 0.18 -10.05 6.57
C GLN A 61 -0.07 -9.27 7.87
N ALA A 62 -0.59 -8.06 7.76
CA ALA A 62 -0.90 -7.24 8.92
C ALA A 62 -1.96 -7.91 9.78
N HIS A 63 -3.00 -8.46 9.16
CA HIS A 63 -4.08 -9.13 9.87
C HIS A 63 -3.53 -10.37 10.61
N ALA A 64 -2.67 -11.14 9.98
CA ALA A 64 -2.09 -12.33 10.59
C ALA A 64 -1.24 -11.98 11.82
N ARG A 65 -0.72 -10.75 11.89
CA ARG A 65 0.11 -10.31 13.00
C ARG A 65 -0.66 -9.43 13.99
N ASN A 66 -1.98 -9.33 13.83
CA ASN A 66 -2.84 -8.48 14.65
C ASN A 66 -2.39 -7.01 14.59
N GLN A 67 -1.95 -6.56 13.42
CA GLN A 67 -1.51 -5.20 13.21
C GLN A 67 -2.54 -4.45 12.40
N GLN A 68 -2.66 -3.15 12.60
CA GLN A 68 -3.54 -2.31 11.81
C GLN A 68 -2.73 -1.65 10.70
N LEU A 69 -3.27 -1.63 9.49
CA LEU A 69 -2.60 -1.04 8.36
C LEU A 69 -3.61 -0.19 7.60
N TYR A 70 -3.23 1.04 7.30
CA TYR A 70 -4.07 1.96 6.57
C TYR A 70 -3.33 2.52 5.37
N PHE A 71 -4.06 2.79 4.28
CA PHE A 71 -3.47 3.39 3.10
C PHE A 71 -3.94 4.83 3.00
N VAL A 72 -3.06 5.75 2.66
CA VAL A 72 -3.39 7.17 2.54
C VAL A 72 -2.87 7.74 1.23
N ASN A 73 -3.44 8.85 0.81
CA ASN A 73 -2.99 9.62 -0.34
C ASN A 73 -2.96 8.80 -1.64
N LEU A 74 -4.03 8.06 -1.90
CA LEU A 74 -4.09 7.26 -3.11
C LEU A 74 -4.13 8.15 -4.33
N PRO A 75 -3.24 7.97 -5.30
CA PRO A 75 -3.34 8.71 -6.55
C PRO A 75 -4.60 8.35 -7.33
N ALA A 76 -5.03 9.22 -8.21
CA ALA A 76 -6.27 9.01 -8.96
C ALA A 76 -6.25 7.73 -9.79
N ASN A 77 -5.11 7.38 -10.40
CA ASN A 77 -5.00 6.16 -11.19
C ASN A 77 -5.21 4.91 -10.32
N LEU A 78 -4.70 4.91 -9.10
CA LEU A 78 -4.87 3.79 -8.18
C LEU A 78 -6.32 3.73 -7.68
N SER A 79 -6.88 4.86 -7.29
CA SER A 79 -8.27 4.92 -6.85
C SER A 79 -9.22 4.41 -7.94
N SER A 80 -8.95 4.76 -9.19
CA SER A 80 -9.76 4.30 -10.31
C SER A 80 -9.69 2.79 -10.47
N LEU A 81 -8.52 2.19 -10.31
CA LEU A 81 -8.38 0.74 -10.38
C LEU A 81 -9.12 0.05 -9.24
N ILE A 82 -9.02 0.57 -8.04
CA ILE A 82 -9.70 0.01 -6.88
C ILE A 82 -11.22 0.03 -7.11
N GLN A 83 -11.74 1.11 -7.64
CA GLN A 83 -13.16 1.21 -7.94
C GLN A 83 -13.56 0.26 -9.08
N LEU A 84 -12.74 0.16 -10.11
CA LEU A 84 -13.01 -0.69 -11.24
C LEU A 84 -13.12 -2.17 -10.82
N TYR A 85 -12.27 -2.59 -9.92
CA TYR A 85 -12.30 -3.96 -9.45
C TYR A 85 -13.29 -4.20 -8.29
N GLY A 86 -13.99 -3.16 -7.85
CA GLY A 86 -15.04 -3.30 -6.84
C GLY A 86 -14.55 -3.68 -5.46
N VAL A 87 -13.31 -3.35 -5.14
CA VAL A 87 -12.70 -3.75 -3.86
C VAL A 87 -12.50 -2.62 -2.87
N ALA A 88 -13.06 -1.45 -3.13
CA ALA A 88 -12.85 -0.28 -2.28
C ALA A 88 -13.23 -0.53 -0.82
N ASP A 89 -14.28 -1.30 -0.59
CA ASP A 89 -14.74 -1.54 0.77
C ASP A 89 -13.78 -2.43 1.57
N PHE A 90 -12.85 -3.08 0.90
CA PHE A 90 -11.92 -3.97 1.57
C PHE A 90 -10.55 -3.32 1.81
N ILE A 91 -10.38 -2.06 1.39
CA ILE A 91 -9.12 -1.37 1.53
C ILE A 91 -9.26 -0.30 2.64
N PRO A 92 -8.66 -0.47 3.79
CA PRO A 92 -8.77 0.51 4.87
C PRO A 92 -8.05 1.79 4.51
N LEU A 93 -8.77 2.89 4.46
CA LEU A 93 -8.18 4.18 4.15
C LEU A 93 -8.03 4.97 5.44
N GLY A 94 -6.87 5.51 5.66
CA GLY A 94 -6.59 6.39 6.76
C GLY A 94 -6.71 7.84 6.33
N THR A 95 -6.71 8.74 7.29
CA THR A 95 -6.62 10.13 6.97
C THR A 95 -5.15 10.45 6.82
N SER A 96 -4.91 11.29 5.84
CA SER A 96 -3.58 11.76 5.64
C SER A 96 -3.29 12.62 6.80
N ILE A 97 -2.52 12.22 7.72
CA ILE A 97 -2.30 13.01 8.76
C ILE A 97 -1.09 13.47 8.76
N ALA A 98 -0.87 14.18 8.02
CA ALA A 98 0.32 14.83 8.17
C ALA A 98 0.25 15.51 9.46
N ARG A 99 0.01 15.01 10.40
CA ARG A 99 0.08 15.77 11.58
C ARG A 99 0.67 15.11 12.66
#